data_6c26d4cdb9367920350bf072da176876
#
_entry.id   6c26d4cdb9367920350bf072da176876
#
_cell.length_a   1.000
_cell.length_b   1.000
_cell.length_c   1.000
_cell.angle_alpha   90.00
_cell.angle_beta   90.00
_cell.angle_gamma   90.00
#
_symmetry.space_group_name_H-M   'P 1'
#
loop_
_entity.id
_entity.type
_entity.pdbx_description
1 polymer ?
#
loop_
_entity_poly.entity_id
_entity_poly.type
_entity_poly.pdbx_seq_one_letter_code
_entity_poly.pdbx_strand_id
1 'polypeptide(L)'
;MKYNYCTLFDKNYLPHVLTLYDSLERHVPSFVIYCFCMDDESFKYIKEIKKKGVIPVSSNQLESHYPELQIAKSNRTIIEYYFTCTSAICSFIFNNYPETGLLTYLDADLYFFSSPEPIYKELKGASVGIIEHKFNFFGKLLYEKYGKYNVGWISFNNDKVGRKCLEEWRINCLNWCY
;
A
#
# COMPACT_ATOMS: atom_id res chain seq x y z
N MET A 1 1.69 -9.94 -18.19
CA MET A 1 1.99 -9.95 -16.74
C MET A 1 0.80 -9.35 -16.02
N LYS A 2 0.33 -9.92 -14.92
CA LYS A 2 -0.75 -9.33 -14.11
C LYS A 2 -0.09 -8.57 -12.95
N TYR A 3 -0.41 -7.28 -12.81
CA TYR A 3 0.11 -6.45 -11.73
C TYR A 3 -0.78 -6.56 -10.49
N ASN A 4 -0.18 -6.60 -9.31
CA ASN A 4 -0.93 -6.62 -8.06
C ASN A 4 -0.59 -5.37 -7.25
N TYR A 5 -1.63 -4.63 -6.90
CA TYR A 5 -1.56 -3.39 -6.14
C TYR A 5 -2.32 -3.53 -4.84
N CYS A 6 -1.92 -2.74 -3.85
CA CYS A 6 -2.76 -2.50 -2.67
C CYS A 6 -2.71 -1.03 -2.30
N THR A 7 -3.78 -0.58 -1.69
CA THR A 7 -3.91 0.79 -1.18
C THR A 7 -4.79 0.77 0.07
N LEU A 8 -4.64 1.79 0.91
CA LEU A 8 -5.38 1.96 2.16
C LEU A 8 -6.02 3.35 2.16
N PHE A 9 -7.28 3.44 2.55
CA PHE A 9 -8.03 4.70 2.57
C PHE A 9 -9.29 4.59 3.44
N ASP A 10 -9.79 5.74 3.84
CA ASP A 10 -11.11 5.93 4.43
C ASP A 10 -12.08 6.61 3.44
N LYS A 11 -13.29 6.88 3.88
CA LYS A 11 -14.33 7.54 3.08
C LYS A 11 -13.92 8.91 2.53
N ASN A 12 -13.05 9.64 3.22
CA ASN A 12 -12.60 10.96 2.79
C ASN A 12 -11.70 10.86 1.55
N TYR A 13 -11.03 9.73 1.36
CA TYR A 13 -10.15 9.43 0.23
C TYR A 13 -10.83 8.63 -0.90
N LEU A 14 -12.15 8.34 -0.82
CA LEU A 14 -12.89 7.66 -1.88
C LEU A 14 -12.71 8.30 -3.26
N PRO A 15 -12.81 9.63 -3.45
CA PRO A 15 -12.61 10.24 -4.76
C PRO A 15 -11.19 10.01 -5.30
N HIS A 16 -10.18 10.01 -4.42
CA HIS A 16 -8.78 9.79 -4.79
C HIS A 16 -8.55 8.37 -5.28
N VAL A 17 -8.99 7.36 -4.51
CA VAL A 17 -8.82 5.95 -4.90
C VAL A 17 -9.58 5.61 -6.18
N LEU A 18 -10.74 6.22 -6.42
CA LEU A 18 -11.47 6.04 -7.68
C LEU A 18 -10.69 6.64 -8.86
N THR A 19 -10.05 7.78 -8.65
CA THR A 19 -9.17 8.43 -9.64
C THR A 19 -7.91 7.58 -9.90
N LEU A 20 -7.30 7.03 -8.85
CA LEU A 20 -6.20 6.06 -8.97
C LEU A 20 -6.65 4.85 -9.80
N TYR A 21 -7.81 4.25 -9.47
CA TYR A 21 -8.34 3.12 -10.22
C TYR A 21 -8.55 3.45 -11.70
N ASP A 22 -9.18 4.58 -12.02
CA ASP A 22 -9.44 4.99 -13.40
C ASP A 22 -8.13 5.21 -14.17
N SER A 23 -7.07 5.70 -13.51
CA SER A 23 -5.74 5.83 -14.11
C SER A 23 -5.09 4.46 -14.37
N LEU A 24 -5.23 3.51 -13.44
CA LEU A 24 -4.78 2.13 -13.63
C LEU A 24 -5.51 1.45 -14.80
N GLU A 25 -6.83 1.61 -14.88
CA GLU A 25 -7.65 1.03 -15.96
C GLU A 25 -7.22 1.53 -17.35
N ARG A 26 -6.77 2.79 -17.45
CA ARG A 26 -6.28 3.39 -18.70
C ARG A 26 -4.88 2.93 -19.09
N HIS A 27 -3.99 2.71 -18.13
CA HIS A 27 -2.55 2.57 -18.38
C HIS A 27 -1.99 1.18 -18.06
N VAL A 28 -2.79 0.31 -17.39
CA VAL A 28 -2.35 -1.02 -16.98
C VAL A 28 -3.27 -2.09 -17.56
N PRO A 29 -2.80 -2.91 -18.51
CA PRO A 29 -3.65 -3.85 -19.25
C PRO A 29 -4.35 -4.90 -18.40
N SER A 30 -3.70 -5.32 -17.30
CA SER A 30 -4.22 -6.34 -16.40
C SER A 30 -3.70 -6.15 -15.00
N PHE A 31 -4.59 -5.91 -14.04
CA PHE A 31 -4.23 -5.73 -12.64
C PHE A 31 -5.29 -6.27 -11.68
N VAL A 32 -4.87 -6.41 -10.43
CA VAL A 32 -5.71 -6.51 -9.24
C VAL A 32 -5.29 -5.40 -8.29
N ILE A 33 -6.26 -4.75 -7.66
CA ILE A 33 -6.02 -3.81 -6.57
C ILE A 33 -6.80 -4.22 -5.33
N TYR A 34 -6.08 -4.50 -4.24
CA TYR A 34 -6.64 -4.78 -2.92
C TYR A 34 -6.89 -3.45 -2.22
N CYS A 35 -8.16 -3.13 -2.02
CA CYS A 35 -8.63 -1.88 -1.43
C CYS A 35 -8.91 -2.08 0.06
N PHE A 36 -7.98 -1.67 0.91
CA PHE A 36 -8.17 -1.72 2.37
C PHE A 36 -8.96 -0.50 2.83
N CYS A 37 -10.24 -0.75 3.11
CA CYS A 37 -11.21 0.25 3.52
C CYS A 37 -11.20 0.37 5.04
N MET A 38 -10.81 1.54 5.56
CA MET A 38 -10.59 1.76 6.98
C MET A 38 -11.85 2.14 7.74
N ASP A 39 -12.98 2.26 7.05
CA ASP A 39 -14.33 2.45 7.62
C ASP A 39 -15.39 1.68 6.83
N ASP A 40 -16.56 1.48 7.45
CA ASP A 40 -17.65 0.70 6.87
C ASP A 40 -18.28 1.36 5.64
N GLU A 41 -18.25 2.70 5.56
CA GLU A 41 -18.83 3.46 4.46
C GLU A 41 -18.01 3.25 3.18
N SER A 42 -16.69 3.39 3.25
CA SER A 42 -15.79 3.12 2.13
C SER A 42 -15.84 1.64 1.71
N PHE A 43 -15.88 0.72 2.68
CA PHE A 43 -15.98 -0.72 2.37
C PHE A 43 -17.27 -1.07 1.63
N LYS A 44 -18.42 -0.58 2.12
CA LYS A 44 -19.72 -0.77 1.48
C LYS A 44 -19.71 -0.23 0.07
N TYR A 45 -19.23 0.99 -0.11
CA TYR A 45 -19.17 1.65 -1.42
C TYR A 45 -18.32 0.85 -2.42
N ILE A 46 -17.08 0.49 -2.07
CA ILE A 46 -16.17 -0.26 -2.96
C ILE A 46 -16.75 -1.64 -3.32
N LYS A 47 -17.43 -2.29 -2.37
CA LYS A 47 -18.11 -3.57 -2.62
C LYS A 47 -19.29 -3.45 -3.59
N GLU A 48 -20.04 -2.34 -3.51
CA GLU A 48 -21.24 -2.11 -4.34
C GLU A 48 -20.90 -1.74 -5.78
N ILE A 49 -19.85 -0.97 -6.03
CA ILE A 49 -19.48 -0.53 -7.39
C ILE A 49 -18.97 -1.67 -8.29
N LYS A 50 -18.54 -2.80 -7.72
CA LYS A 50 -18.13 -4.04 -8.44
C LYS A 50 -17.14 -3.79 -9.59
N LYS A 51 -16.20 -2.88 -9.42
CA LYS A 51 -15.17 -2.60 -10.44
C LYS A 51 -14.28 -3.83 -10.68
N LYS A 52 -13.94 -4.08 -11.94
CA LYS A 52 -13.11 -5.23 -12.35
C LYS A 52 -11.72 -5.16 -11.71
N GLY A 53 -11.26 -6.27 -11.15
CA GLY A 53 -9.93 -6.35 -10.53
C GLY A 53 -9.82 -5.69 -9.15
N VAL A 54 -10.91 -5.16 -8.60
CA VAL A 54 -10.94 -4.59 -7.24
C VAL A 54 -11.33 -5.67 -6.23
N ILE A 55 -10.53 -5.80 -5.18
CA ILE A 55 -10.80 -6.69 -4.04
C ILE A 55 -10.92 -5.81 -2.78
N PRO A 56 -12.13 -5.60 -2.26
CA PRO A 56 -12.32 -4.86 -1.01
C PRO A 56 -11.93 -5.71 0.19
N VAL A 57 -11.18 -5.11 1.11
CA VAL A 57 -10.81 -5.69 2.41
C VAL A 57 -11.21 -4.70 3.49
N SER A 58 -11.95 -5.13 4.50
CA SER A 58 -12.35 -4.26 5.61
C SER A 58 -11.25 -4.12 6.65
N SER A 59 -11.25 -3.01 7.41
CA SER A 59 -10.38 -2.84 8.58
C SER A 59 -10.55 -3.98 9.60
N ASN A 60 -11.78 -4.46 9.79
CA ASN A 60 -12.05 -5.59 10.69
C ASN A 60 -11.35 -6.89 10.25
N GLN A 61 -11.25 -7.17 8.95
CA GLN A 61 -10.51 -8.33 8.45
C GLN A 61 -9.01 -8.19 8.71
N LEU A 62 -8.45 -6.99 8.53
CA LEU A 62 -7.06 -6.70 8.81
C LEU A 62 -6.75 -6.82 10.32
N GLU A 63 -7.56 -6.18 11.16
CA GLU A 63 -7.41 -6.17 12.62
C GLU A 63 -7.62 -7.56 13.24
N SER A 64 -8.51 -8.38 12.67
CA SER A 64 -8.69 -9.78 13.10
C SER A 64 -7.48 -10.66 12.75
N HIS A 65 -6.80 -10.36 11.64
CA HIS A 65 -5.60 -11.08 11.23
C HIS A 65 -4.35 -10.65 12.02
N TYR A 66 -4.29 -9.37 12.42
CA TYR A 66 -3.22 -8.76 13.22
C TYR A 66 -3.78 -8.05 14.45
N PRO A 67 -4.11 -8.80 15.54
CA PRO A 67 -4.71 -8.23 16.75
C PRO A 67 -3.88 -7.11 17.41
N GLU A 68 -2.56 -7.12 17.21
CA GLU A 68 -1.66 -6.06 17.67
C GLU A 68 -1.95 -4.68 17.10
N LEU A 69 -2.62 -4.59 15.95
CA LEU A 69 -3.06 -3.33 15.37
C LEU A 69 -4.10 -2.61 16.25
N GLN A 70 -4.88 -3.37 17.04
CA GLN A 70 -5.84 -2.75 17.97
C GLN A 70 -5.13 -1.96 19.08
N ILE A 71 -3.95 -2.43 19.51
CA ILE A 71 -3.12 -1.69 20.47
C ILE A 71 -2.63 -0.40 19.83
N ALA A 72 -2.10 -0.46 18.61
CA ALA A 72 -1.67 0.72 17.86
C ALA A 72 -2.83 1.71 17.64
N LYS A 73 -4.03 1.21 17.35
CA LYS A 73 -5.24 2.04 17.17
C LYS A 73 -5.64 2.79 18.44
N SER A 74 -5.40 2.20 19.62
CA SER A 74 -5.78 2.80 20.90
C SER A 74 -4.81 3.88 21.39
N ASN A 75 -3.57 3.91 20.92
CA ASN A 75 -2.51 4.78 21.43
C ASN A 75 -1.91 5.73 20.38
N ARG A 76 -2.50 5.80 19.18
CA ARG A 76 -2.05 6.64 18.07
C ARG A 76 -3.18 7.52 17.54
N THR A 77 -2.81 8.61 16.88
CA THR A 77 -3.77 9.34 16.05
C THR A 77 -4.23 8.47 14.88
N ILE A 78 -5.35 8.82 14.27
CA ILE A 78 -5.88 8.05 13.12
C ILE A 78 -4.89 8.00 11.95
N ILE A 79 -4.13 9.06 11.72
CA ILE A 79 -3.13 9.14 10.65
C ILE A 79 -1.95 8.20 10.95
N GLU A 80 -1.40 8.25 12.17
CA GLU A 80 -0.32 7.37 12.61
C GLU A 80 -0.75 5.91 12.57
N TYR A 81 -2.00 5.62 12.92
CA TYR A 81 -2.57 4.29 12.80
C TYR A 81 -2.62 3.82 11.34
N TYR A 82 -3.05 4.69 10.41
CA TYR A 82 -3.06 4.34 8.98
C TYR A 82 -1.64 4.07 8.45
N PHE A 83 -0.66 4.88 8.84
CA PHE A 83 0.75 4.62 8.49
C PHE A 83 1.23 3.28 9.05
N THR A 84 0.84 2.94 10.28
CA THR A 84 1.13 1.61 10.86
C THR A 84 0.53 0.48 10.04
N CYS A 85 -0.71 0.63 9.58
CA CYS A 85 -1.40 -0.38 8.79
C CYS A 85 -0.78 -0.59 7.41
N THR A 86 -0.06 0.39 6.84
CA THR A 86 0.49 0.30 5.48
C THR A 86 1.38 -0.94 5.27
N SER A 87 2.25 -1.24 6.22
CA SER A 87 3.08 -2.46 6.16
C SER A 87 2.28 -3.73 6.41
N ALA A 88 1.29 -3.67 7.30
CA ALA A 88 0.45 -4.81 7.65
C ALA A 88 -0.44 -5.27 6.46
N ILE A 89 -0.96 -4.35 5.64
CA ILE A 89 -1.78 -4.71 4.48
C ILE A 89 -0.97 -5.49 3.43
N CYS A 90 0.30 -5.15 3.22
CA CYS A 90 1.18 -5.89 2.31
C CYS A 90 1.42 -7.33 2.82
N SER A 91 1.72 -7.49 4.11
CA SER A 91 1.86 -8.80 4.76
C SER A 91 0.56 -9.61 4.71
N PHE A 92 -0.59 -8.97 4.95
CA PHE A 92 -1.90 -9.61 4.85
C PHE A 92 -2.13 -10.23 3.47
N ILE A 93 -1.80 -9.50 2.41
CA ILE A 93 -1.99 -9.99 1.03
C ILE A 93 -1.12 -11.22 0.79
N PHE A 94 0.15 -11.21 1.11
CA PHE A 94 1.02 -12.36 0.91
C PHE A 94 0.61 -13.59 1.73
N ASN A 95 -0.04 -13.38 2.89
CA ASN A 95 -0.50 -14.49 3.73
C ASN A 95 -1.82 -15.08 3.25
N ASN A 96 -2.73 -14.25 2.70
CA ASN A 96 -4.07 -14.68 2.29
C ASN A 96 -4.19 -14.94 0.77
N TYR A 97 -3.24 -14.45 -0.04
CA TYR A 97 -3.19 -14.59 -1.49
C TYR A 97 -1.78 -15.02 -1.93
N PRO A 98 -1.38 -16.28 -1.63
CA PRO A 98 -0.02 -16.77 -1.81
C PRO A 98 0.44 -16.80 -3.28
N GLU A 99 -0.50 -16.76 -4.23
CA GLU A 99 -0.24 -16.66 -5.66
C GLU A 99 0.28 -15.26 -6.07
N THR A 100 0.20 -14.26 -5.20
CA THR A 100 0.70 -12.92 -5.44
C THR A 100 2.24 -12.96 -5.44
N GLY A 101 2.86 -12.83 -6.60
CA GLY A 101 4.31 -12.87 -6.74
C GLY A 101 4.98 -11.53 -6.41
N LEU A 102 4.57 -10.48 -7.12
CA LEU A 102 5.01 -9.09 -6.88
C LEU A 102 3.81 -8.25 -6.47
N LEU A 103 3.91 -7.56 -5.35
CA LEU A 103 2.91 -6.65 -4.81
C LEU A 103 3.49 -5.24 -4.74
N THR A 104 2.71 -4.24 -5.16
CA THR A 104 3.05 -2.83 -5.02
C THR A 104 2.00 -2.10 -4.18
N TYR A 105 2.43 -1.51 -3.09
CA TYR A 105 1.64 -0.53 -2.35
C TYR A 105 1.64 0.80 -3.09
N LEU A 106 0.48 1.43 -3.13
CA LEU A 106 0.26 2.76 -3.71
C LEU A 106 -0.53 3.62 -2.72
N ASP A 107 -0.07 4.85 -2.49
CA ASP A 107 -0.92 5.84 -1.82
C ASP A 107 -2.18 6.08 -2.66
N ALA A 108 -3.31 6.29 -1.99
CA ALA A 108 -4.62 6.39 -2.63
C ALA A 108 -4.79 7.62 -3.53
N ASP A 109 -3.92 8.62 -3.40
CA ASP A 109 -3.92 9.86 -4.16
C ASP A 109 -2.94 9.89 -5.34
N LEU A 110 -2.35 8.74 -5.68
CA LEU A 110 -1.50 8.62 -6.86
C LEU A 110 -2.34 8.57 -8.15
N TYR A 111 -1.72 9.02 -9.26
CA TYR A 111 -2.29 8.96 -10.61
C TYR A 111 -1.25 8.50 -11.62
N PHE A 112 -1.61 7.50 -12.43
CA PHE A 112 -0.78 6.98 -13.51
C PHE A 112 -0.99 7.81 -14.78
N PHE A 113 0.05 8.46 -15.26
CA PHE A 113 0.04 9.20 -16.54
C PHE A 113 0.49 8.34 -17.72
N SER A 114 1.08 7.17 -17.45
CA SER A 114 1.57 6.21 -18.44
C SER A 114 1.68 4.81 -17.84
N SER A 115 2.05 3.83 -18.68
CA SER A 115 2.32 2.46 -18.20
C SER A 115 3.45 2.41 -17.18
N PRO A 116 3.28 1.67 -16.06
CA PRO A 116 4.34 1.47 -15.07
C PRO A 116 5.37 0.40 -15.50
N GLU A 117 5.23 -0.16 -16.67
CA GLU A 117 6.12 -1.23 -17.17
C GLU A 117 7.62 -0.91 -17.07
N PRO A 118 8.10 0.33 -17.36
CA PRO A 118 9.52 0.67 -17.19
C PRO A 118 10.01 0.46 -15.76
N ILE A 119 9.22 0.84 -14.75
CA ILE A 119 9.55 0.67 -13.33
C ILE A 119 9.71 -0.83 -13.00
N TYR A 120 8.77 -1.66 -13.47
CA TYR A 120 8.83 -3.10 -13.23
C TYR A 120 9.97 -3.81 -13.99
N LYS A 121 10.42 -3.25 -15.10
CA LYS A 121 11.64 -3.72 -15.79
C LYS A 121 12.90 -3.45 -14.96
N GLU A 122 12.97 -2.28 -14.31
CA GLU A 122 14.08 -1.94 -13.40
C GLU A 122 14.07 -2.81 -12.14
N LEU A 123 12.87 -3.19 -11.64
CA LEU A 123 12.70 -4.06 -10.48
C LEU A 123 13.00 -5.54 -10.77
N LYS A 124 13.29 -5.92 -12.01
CA LYS A 124 13.53 -7.32 -12.37
C LYS A 124 14.71 -7.91 -11.59
N GLY A 125 14.40 -8.93 -10.77
CA GLY A 125 15.39 -9.59 -9.90
C GLY A 125 15.64 -8.91 -8.55
N ALA A 126 15.02 -7.78 -8.29
CA ALA A 126 15.03 -7.15 -6.96
C ALA A 126 13.92 -7.72 -6.08
N SER A 127 14.20 -7.94 -4.80
CA SER A 127 13.20 -8.39 -3.82
C SER A 127 12.34 -7.24 -3.30
N VAL A 128 12.87 -6.00 -3.32
CA VAL A 128 12.20 -4.79 -2.84
C VAL A 128 12.47 -3.62 -3.78
N GLY A 129 11.45 -2.83 -4.07
CA GLY A 129 11.55 -1.56 -4.79
C GLY A 129 11.00 -0.42 -3.96
N ILE A 130 11.82 0.60 -3.72
CA ILE A 130 11.46 1.80 -2.98
C ILE A 130 11.87 3.06 -3.75
N ILE A 131 11.19 4.17 -3.48
CA ILE A 131 11.46 5.45 -4.14
C ILE A 131 12.10 6.41 -3.15
N GLU A 132 13.17 7.07 -3.57
CA GLU A 132 13.79 8.14 -2.80
C GLU A 132 12.97 9.44 -2.89
N HIS A 133 12.86 10.18 -1.78
CA HIS A 133 12.33 11.54 -1.79
C HIS A 133 13.18 12.43 -2.70
N LYS A 134 12.56 13.05 -3.70
CA LYS A 134 13.21 14.05 -4.55
C LYS A 134 13.03 15.45 -3.96
N PHE A 135 13.55 15.67 -2.76
CA PHE A 135 13.56 17.00 -2.19
C PHE A 135 14.40 17.95 -3.06
N ASN A 136 13.94 19.19 -3.21
CA ASN A 136 14.74 20.25 -3.78
C ASN A 136 15.95 20.58 -2.88
N PHE A 137 16.81 21.50 -3.32
CA PHE A 137 18.04 21.85 -2.58
C PHE A 137 17.79 22.21 -1.11
N PHE A 138 16.70 22.94 -0.83
CA PHE A 138 16.31 23.31 0.54
C PHE A 138 15.69 22.12 1.31
N GLY A 139 15.01 21.22 0.62
CA GLY A 139 14.37 20.05 1.23
C GLY A 139 15.34 18.95 1.63
N LYS A 140 16.59 18.96 1.14
CA LYS A 140 17.61 17.98 1.55
C LYS A 140 17.91 18.00 3.05
N LEU A 141 17.73 19.14 3.72
CA LEU A 141 17.83 19.26 5.17
C LEU A 141 16.71 18.51 5.91
N LEU A 142 15.65 18.13 5.20
CA LEU A 142 14.51 17.39 5.76
C LEU A 142 14.72 15.86 5.77
N TYR A 143 15.80 15.35 5.16
CA TYR A 143 16.11 13.92 5.19
C TYR A 143 16.28 13.37 6.61
N GLU A 144 16.89 14.17 7.51
CA GLU A 144 17.03 13.77 8.91
C GLU A 144 15.70 13.64 9.64
N LYS A 145 14.72 14.49 9.26
CA LYS A 145 13.39 14.52 9.88
C LYS A 145 12.41 13.51 9.28
N TYR A 146 12.39 13.40 7.94
CA TYR A 146 11.37 12.64 7.21
C TYR A 146 11.92 11.36 6.56
N GLY A 147 13.20 11.10 6.71
CA GLY A 147 13.86 9.95 6.08
C GLY A 147 14.17 10.17 4.60
N LYS A 148 14.97 9.26 4.06
CA LYS A 148 15.41 9.30 2.67
C LYS A 148 14.37 8.79 1.69
N TYR A 149 13.52 7.85 2.10
CA TYR A 149 12.62 7.13 1.22
C TYR A 149 11.17 7.53 1.43
N ASN A 150 10.41 7.52 0.32
CA ASN A 150 8.98 7.81 0.29
C ASN A 150 8.21 6.49 0.23
N VAL A 151 7.12 6.39 0.99
CA VAL A 151 6.28 5.19 1.04
C VAL A 151 5.22 5.19 -0.07
N GLY A 152 4.93 6.32 -0.70
CA GLY A 152 3.84 6.44 -1.71
C GLY A 152 3.85 5.39 -2.82
N TRP A 153 5.02 4.81 -3.12
CA TRP A 153 5.19 3.62 -3.95
C TRP A 153 6.24 2.72 -3.31
N ILE A 154 5.86 1.49 -2.94
CA ILE A 154 6.80 0.48 -2.47
C ILE A 154 6.39 -0.90 -3.02
N SER A 155 7.35 -1.66 -3.54
CA SER A 155 7.13 -2.98 -4.13
C SER A 155 7.87 -4.05 -3.36
N PHE A 156 7.23 -5.21 -3.15
CA PHE A 156 7.83 -6.39 -2.55
C PHE A 156 7.61 -7.60 -3.45
N ASN A 157 8.67 -8.36 -3.71
CA ASN A 157 8.56 -9.72 -4.25
C ASN A 157 8.21 -10.69 -3.12
N ASN A 158 7.36 -11.66 -3.43
CA ASN A 158 6.98 -12.73 -2.53
C ASN A 158 8.08 -13.80 -2.43
N ASP A 159 9.32 -13.37 -2.24
CA ASP A 159 10.48 -14.21 -2.00
C ASP A 159 10.96 -14.09 -0.55
N LYS A 160 11.97 -14.88 -0.18
CA LYS A 160 12.50 -14.93 1.19
C LYS A 160 13.00 -13.55 1.66
N VAL A 161 13.66 -12.78 0.80
CA VAL A 161 14.23 -11.47 1.14
C VAL A 161 13.15 -10.40 1.23
N GLY A 162 12.24 -10.34 0.24
CA GLY A 162 11.11 -9.42 0.22
C GLY A 162 10.19 -9.61 1.41
N ARG A 163 9.83 -10.86 1.75
CA ARG A 163 9.04 -11.17 2.95
C ARG A 163 9.75 -10.80 4.24
N LYS A 164 11.06 -11.06 4.35
CA LYS A 164 11.82 -10.68 5.53
C LYS A 164 11.86 -9.16 5.71
N CYS A 165 12.15 -8.43 4.64
CA CYS A 165 12.16 -6.97 4.67
C CYS A 165 10.79 -6.39 5.04
N LEU A 166 9.72 -6.93 4.47
CA LEU A 166 8.35 -6.51 4.78
C LEU A 166 7.98 -6.78 6.24
N GLU A 167 8.36 -7.93 6.78
CA GLU A 167 8.07 -8.26 8.19
C GLU A 167 8.85 -7.36 9.15
N GLU A 168 10.12 -7.08 8.90
CA GLU A 168 10.92 -6.11 9.67
C GLU A 168 10.28 -4.71 9.63
N TRP A 169 9.80 -4.29 8.45
CA TRP A 169 9.09 -3.01 8.33
C TRP A 169 7.79 -3.01 9.13
N ARG A 170 7.00 -4.09 9.10
CA ARG A 170 5.77 -4.23 9.87
C ARG A 170 6.03 -4.15 11.36
N ILE A 171 7.03 -4.87 11.88
CA ILE A 171 7.42 -4.84 13.29
C ILE A 171 7.87 -3.43 13.69
N ASN A 172 8.67 -2.78 12.87
CA ASN A 172 9.14 -1.42 13.14
C ASN A 172 7.98 -0.41 13.16
N CYS A 173 7.01 -0.51 12.24
CA CYS A 173 5.82 0.33 12.25
C CYS A 173 4.93 0.10 13.47
N LEU A 174 4.82 -1.14 13.97
CA LEU A 174 4.12 -1.44 15.22
C LEU A 174 4.81 -0.83 16.44
N ASN A 175 6.14 -0.86 16.46
CA ASN A 175 6.91 -0.34 17.59
C ASN A 175 7.00 1.19 17.56
N TRP A 176 7.11 1.78 16.39
CA TRP A 176 7.29 3.23 16.24
C TRP A 176 6.74 3.71 14.88
N CYS A 177 5.69 4.51 14.90
CA CYS A 177 5.10 5.14 13.72
C CYS A 177 4.34 6.40 14.17
N TYR A 178 5.10 7.46 14.56
CA TYR A 178 4.60 8.72 15.09
C TYR A 178 4.98 9.89 14.20
#